data_fc48308b6edfbb249ee73015895679c9
#
_entry.id   fc48308b6edfbb249ee73015895679c9
#
_cell.length_a   1.000
_cell.length_b   1.000
_cell.length_c   1.000
_cell.angle_alpha   90.00
_cell.angle_beta   90.00
_cell.angle_gamma   90.00
#
_symmetry.space_group_name_H-M   'P 1'
#
loop_
_entity.id
_entity.type
_entity.pdbx_description
1 polymer ?
#
loop_
_entity_poly.entity_id
_entity_poly.type
_entity_poly.pdbx_seq_one_letter_code
_entity_poly.pdbx_strand_id
1 'polypeptide(L)'
;GAAPNQQAIPAVDYLMNDIGAQRWVLAGTDYVYPRTTNKILEAYLKAKGVKNEDIMISYTPFGHSDWQSIVSDIKKFGSAGKKTAVVSTVNGDANVPFYKELGNQGISAEDIPVIAFSVGEEELSGFDTAPLVGHLAAWNYFMSVDAEVNDEFIDGWLDFIDDDDRVSNDPMEAHYIGFKMWVEAVTKAGTTDSNAVQDAIIGVAVPNLSGGIATMMPNHHITKPVLIGEIQSDGQFDIVWQSSGSVPGDAWSDFLPGSKDITADWQAPLACGNYNVKTGQCSGQNYE
;
A
#
# COMPACT_ATOMS: atom_id res chain seq x y z
N GLY A 1 3.22 -7.89 -4.33
CA GLY A 1 2.91 -6.76 -3.46
C GLY A 1 1.90 -7.13 -2.38
N ALA A 2 1.64 -6.21 -1.48
CA ALA A 2 0.74 -6.39 -0.35
C ALA A 2 -0.73 -6.51 -0.77
N ALA A 3 -1.48 -7.39 -0.08
CA ALA A 3 -2.94 -7.34 -0.08
C ALA A 3 -3.43 -6.23 0.89
N PRO A 4 -4.67 -5.72 0.78
CA PRO A 4 -5.17 -4.65 1.66
C PRO A 4 -5.07 -4.96 3.16
N ASN A 5 -5.20 -6.22 3.56
CA ASN A 5 -5.01 -6.65 4.96
C ASN A 5 -3.53 -6.72 5.38
N GLN A 6 -2.60 -6.63 4.43
CA GLN A 6 -1.16 -6.58 4.67
C GLN A 6 -0.57 -5.17 4.52
N GLN A 7 -1.40 -4.14 4.35
CA GLN A 7 -0.97 -2.76 4.18
C GLN A 7 -2.02 -1.79 4.71
N ALA A 8 -3.15 -1.68 4.02
CA ALA A 8 -4.15 -0.65 4.23
C ALA A 8 -4.89 -0.77 5.56
N ILE A 9 -5.31 -1.97 5.94
CA ILE A 9 -6.03 -2.21 7.22
C ILE A 9 -5.13 -1.94 8.43
N PRO A 10 -3.91 -2.50 8.53
CA PRO A 10 -3.00 -2.19 9.65
C PRO A 10 -2.61 -0.71 9.72
N ALA A 11 -2.46 -0.05 8.58
CA ALA A 11 -2.18 1.39 8.52
C ALA A 11 -3.31 2.23 9.14
N VAL A 12 -4.56 1.90 8.84
CA VAL A 12 -5.72 2.56 9.45
C VAL A 12 -5.82 2.25 10.93
N ASP A 13 -5.54 1.01 11.35
CA ASP A 13 -5.51 0.65 12.78
C ASP A 13 -4.44 1.45 13.54
N TYR A 14 -3.24 1.61 12.99
CA TYR A 14 -2.20 2.44 13.58
C TYR A 14 -2.63 3.91 13.70
N LEU A 15 -3.15 4.50 12.62
CA LEU A 15 -3.65 5.87 12.65
C LEU A 15 -4.77 6.06 13.68
N MET A 16 -5.64 5.06 13.84
CA MET A 16 -6.76 5.11 14.78
C MET A 16 -6.30 4.96 16.23
N ASN A 17 -5.45 3.97 16.51
CA ASN A 17 -5.13 3.55 17.87
C ASN A 17 -3.93 4.31 18.45
N ASP A 18 -2.88 4.57 17.64
CA ASP A 18 -1.62 5.17 18.08
C ASP A 18 -1.61 6.68 17.84
N ILE A 19 -2.14 7.14 16.69
CA ILE A 19 -2.21 8.57 16.35
C ILE A 19 -3.51 9.21 16.85
N GLY A 20 -4.56 8.43 17.05
CA GLY A 20 -5.86 8.90 17.54
C GLY A 20 -6.73 9.56 16.46
N ALA A 21 -6.56 9.17 15.19
CA ALA A 21 -7.36 9.67 14.09
C ALA A 21 -8.85 9.29 14.24
N GLN A 22 -9.72 10.26 14.02
CA GLN A 22 -11.17 10.14 14.12
C GLN A 22 -11.88 10.56 12.82
N ARG A 23 -11.19 11.29 11.95
CA ARG A 23 -11.67 11.71 10.64
C ARG A 23 -10.69 11.27 9.57
N TRP A 24 -11.22 10.91 8.43
CA TRP A 24 -10.48 10.17 7.41
C TRP A 24 -10.66 10.79 6.03
N VAL A 25 -9.55 11.10 5.40
CA VAL A 25 -9.53 11.45 3.98
C VAL A 25 -8.95 10.28 3.23
N LEU A 26 -9.70 9.69 2.32
CA LEU A 26 -9.26 8.63 1.41
C LEU A 26 -9.00 9.27 0.05
N ALA A 27 -7.75 9.63 -0.21
CA ALA A 27 -7.35 10.29 -1.45
C ALA A 27 -6.66 9.28 -2.38
N GLY A 28 -7.00 9.27 -3.66
CA GLY A 28 -6.42 8.30 -4.58
C GLY A 28 -6.40 8.71 -6.04
N THR A 29 -5.57 8.04 -6.82
CA THR A 29 -5.62 8.11 -8.27
C THR A 29 -6.86 7.37 -8.79
N ASP A 30 -7.50 7.89 -9.83
CA ASP A 30 -8.75 7.36 -10.35
C ASP A 30 -8.53 6.12 -11.25
N TYR A 31 -8.35 4.95 -10.62
CA TYR A 31 -8.33 3.65 -11.31
C TYR A 31 -8.63 2.50 -10.33
N VAL A 32 -8.57 1.24 -10.80
CA VAL A 32 -9.03 0.07 -10.06
C VAL A 32 -8.44 -0.08 -8.66
N TYR A 33 -7.12 0.11 -8.49
CA TYR A 33 -6.45 -0.11 -7.20
C TYR A 33 -6.95 0.88 -6.12
N PRO A 34 -6.87 2.23 -6.28
CA PRO A 34 -7.35 3.16 -5.28
C PRO A 34 -8.84 3.02 -5.00
N ARG A 35 -9.66 2.86 -6.03
CA ARG A 35 -11.11 2.73 -5.87
C ARG A 35 -11.46 1.47 -5.08
N THR A 36 -10.81 0.33 -5.34
CA THR A 36 -11.05 -0.92 -4.60
C THR A 36 -10.53 -0.81 -3.17
N THR A 37 -9.31 -0.32 -2.98
CA THR A 37 -8.70 -0.16 -1.66
C THR A 37 -9.51 0.80 -0.79
N ASN A 38 -9.88 1.97 -1.31
CA ASN A 38 -10.66 2.95 -0.55
C ASN A 38 -12.08 2.43 -0.23
N LYS A 39 -12.69 1.62 -1.10
CA LYS A 39 -13.96 0.96 -0.81
C LYS A 39 -13.85 -0.04 0.35
N ILE A 40 -12.77 -0.80 0.40
CA ILE A 40 -12.46 -1.70 1.53
C ILE A 40 -12.28 -0.88 2.81
N LEU A 41 -11.49 0.20 2.73
CA LEU A 41 -11.21 1.06 3.88
C LEU A 41 -12.47 1.79 4.37
N GLU A 42 -13.32 2.29 3.48
CA GLU A 42 -14.59 2.89 3.86
C GLU A 42 -15.47 1.88 4.60
N ALA A 43 -15.59 0.65 4.09
CA ALA A 43 -16.35 -0.42 4.75
C ALA A 43 -15.74 -0.79 6.11
N TYR A 44 -14.41 -0.87 6.20
CA TYR A 44 -13.67 -1.11 7.42
C TYR A 44 -13.90 -0.01 8.47
N LEU A 45 -13.74 1.25 8.10
CA LEU A 45 -13.97 2.40 8.98
C LEU A 45 -15.42 2.41 9.52
N LYS A 46 -16.40 2.13 8.67
CA LYS A 46 -17.80 1.99 9.08
C LYS A 46 -18.01 0.84 10.05
N ALA A 47 -17.36 -0.30 9.84
CA ALA A 47 -17.40 -1.43 10.78
C ALA A 47 -16.78 -1.09 12.14
N LYS A 48 -15.80 -0.16 12.18
CA LYS A 48 -15.22 0.41 13.41
C LYS A 48 -16.10 1.51 14.04
N GLY A 49 -17.23 1.85 13.44
CA GLY A 49 -18.16 2.84 13.95
C GLY A 49 -17.92 4.29 13.49
N VAL A 50 -17.02 4.50 12.53
CA VAL A 50 -16.79 5.82 11.93
C VAL A 50 -18.01 6.22 11.10
N LYS A 51 -18.49 7.44 11.29
CA LYS A 51 -19.68 7.95 10.61
C LYS A 51 -19.32 8.47 9.21
N ASN A 52 -20.31 8.48 8.30
CA ASN A 52 -20.12 9.02 6.95
C ASN A 52 -19.60 10.47 6.94
N GLU A 53 -20.06 11.30 7.87
CA GLU A 53 -19.62 12.70 8.01
C GLU A 53 -18.14 12.86 8.40
N ASP A 54 -17.51 11.80 8.87
CA ASP A 54 -16.11 11.73 9.26
C ASP A 54 -15.24 11.01 8.21
N ILE A 55 -15.79 10.75 7.02
CA ILE A 55 -15.08 10.15 5.88
C ILE A 55 -15.23 11.08 4.66
N MET A 56 -14.12 11.49 4.09
CA MET A 56 -14.04 12.23 2.83
C MET A 56 -13.30 11.38 1.81
N ILE A 57 -13.84 11.23 0.61
CA ILE A 57 -13.20 10.45 -0.47
C ILE A 57 -12.97 11.38 -1.67
N SER A 58 -11.76 11.33 -2.24
CA SER A 58 -11.40 12.13 -3.41
C SER A 58 -10.54 11.31 -4.37
N TYR A 59 -10.81 11.45 -5.67
CA TYR A 59 -10.01 10.82 -6.73
C TYR A 59 -9.55 11.86 -7.75
N THR A 60 -8.34 11.66 -8.27
CA THR A 60 -7.74 12.49 -9.30
C THR A 60 -7.23 11.63 -10.46
N PRO A 61 -7.20 12.13 -11.70
CA PRO A 61 -6.59 11.39 -12.80
C PRO A 61 -5.10 11.18 -12.58
N PHE A 62 -4.51 10.23 -13.31
CA PHE A 62 -3.05 10.07 -13.36
C PHE A 62 -2.37 11.38 -13.77
N GLY A 63 -1.22 11.67 -13.14
CA GLY A 63 -0.44 12.88 -13.44
C GLY A 63 -1.10 14.19 -12.99
N HIS A 64 -2.08 14.11 -12.08
CA HIS A 64 -2.73 15.31 -11.53
C HIS A 64 -1.73 16.21 -10.82
N SER A 65 -1.74 17.50 -11.15
CA SER A 65 -0.75 18.47 -10.63
C SER A 65 -1.35 19.67 -9.89
N ASP A 66 -2.66 19.94 -10.05
CA ASP A 66 -3.34 21.05 -9.38
C ASP A 66 -4.08 20.59 -8.13
N TRP A 67 -3.37 20.48 -7.03
CA TRP A 67 -3.90 20.01 -5.74
C TRP A 67 -4.50 21.11 -4.86
N GLN A 68 -4.49 22.37 -5.29
CA GLN A 68 -4.87 23.52 -4.45
C GLN A 68 -6.27 23.37 -3.84
N SER A 69 -7.27 23.04 -4.64
CA SER A 69 -8.64 22.89 -4.15
C SER A 69 -8.81 21.68 -3.24
N ILE A 70 -8.23 20.54 -3.60
CA ILE A 70 -8.34 19.29 -2.81
C ILE A 70 -7.66 19.46 -1.45
N VAL A 71 -6.45 20.02 -1.41
CA VAL A 71 -5.74 20.26 -0.15
C VAL A 71 -6.47 21.30 0.70
N SER A 72 -7.07 22.32 0.10
CA SER A 72 -7.93 23.28 0.81
C SER A 72 -9.15 22.60 1.43
N ASP A 73 -9.78 21.65 0.73
CA ASP A 73 -10.90 20.87 1.26
C ASP A 73 -10.45 19.93 2.37
N ILE A 74 -9.27 19.29 2.26
CA ILE A 74 -8.64 18.49 3.33
C ILE A 74 -8.43 19.36 4.57
N LYS A 75 -7.84 20.55 4.42
CA LYS A 75 -7.62 21.48 5.51
C LYS A 75 -8.91 21.90 6.21
N LYS A 76 -9.93 22.26 5.43
CA LYS A 76 -11.26 22.60 5.93
C LYS A 76 -11.91 21.40 6.64
N PHE A 77 -11.82 20.21 6.06
CA PHE A 77 -12.32 19.00 6.68
C PHE A 77 -11.62 18.71 8.01
N GLY A 78 -10.29 18.88 8.07
CA GLY A 78 -9.48 18.70 9.28
C GLY A 78 -9.73 19.74 10.38
N SER A 79 -10.34 20.90 10.07
CA SER A 79 -10.60 21.96 11.05
C SER A 79 -11.78 21.71 12.01
N ALA A 80 -12.43 20.54 11.93
CA ALA A 80 -13.63 20.23 12.71
C ALA A 80 -13.37 19.83 14.19
N GLY A 81 -12.15 20.03 14.70
CA GLY A 81 -11.80 19.77 16.11
C GLY A 81 -11.60 18.29 16.46
N LYS A 82 -11.56 17.40 15.46
CA LYS A 82 -11.21 15.98 15.60
C LYS A 82 -9.89 15.72 14.87
N LYS A 83 -9.03 14.85 15.42
CA LYS A 83 -7.81 14.44 14.73
C LYS A 83 -8.16 13.82 13.38
N THR A 84 -7.61 14.38 12.33
CA THR A 84 -7.84 13.96 10.95
C THR A 84 -6.57 13.33 10.39
N ALA A 85 -6.69 12.28 9.59
CA ALA A 85 -5.60 11.69 8.85
C ALA A 85 -5.99 11.51 7.37
N VAL A 86 -4.99 11.54 6.50
CA VAL A 86 -5.12 11.21 5.08
C VAL A 86 -4.54 9.82 4.84
N VAL A 87 -5.31 8.96 4.22
CA VAL A 87 -4.84 7.70 3.64
C VAL A 87 -4.69 7.92 2.15
N SER A 88 -3.45 7.85 1.66
CA SER A 88 -3.12 8.15 0.28
C SER A 88 -2.89 6.88 -0.54
N THR A 89 -3.74 6.70 -1.54
CA THR A 89 -3.57 5.76 -2.65
C THR A 89 -3.26 6.50 -3.96
N VAL A 90 -2.66 7.69 -3.84
CA VAL A 90 -2.15 8.47 -4.98
C VAL A 90 -0.89 7.81 -5.51
N ASN A 91 -0.79 7.66 -6.84
CA ASN A 91 0.31 6.95 -7.48
C ASN A 91 1.15 7.84 -8.38
N GLY A 92 2.45 7.52 -8.45
CA GLY A 92 3.40 8.12 -9.37
C GLY A 92 3.64 9.60 -9.11
N ASP A 93 3.92 10.34 -10.17
CA ASP A 93 4.36 11.74 -10.14
C ASP A 93 3.37 12.71 -9.47
N ALA A 94 2.10 12.31 -9.34
CA ALA A 94 1.09 13.11 -8.65
C ALA A 94 1.37 13.29 -7.14
N ASN A 95 2.20 12.45 -6.54
CA ASN A 95 2.61 12.59 -5.13
C ASN A 95 3.44 13.86 -4.91
N VAL A 96 4.36 14.21 -5.83
CA VAL A 96 5.22 15.40 -5.70
C VAL A 96 4.39 16.68 -5.47
N PRO A 97 3.49 17.09 -6.40
CA PRO A 97 2.69 18.29 -6.23
C PRO A 97 1.67 18.15 -5.08
N PHE A 98 1.23 16.95 -4.74
CA PHE A 98 0.35 16.73 -3.59
C PHE A 98 1.02 17.14 -2.27
N TYR A 99 2.17 16.57 -1.95
CA TYR A 99 2.89 16.90 -0.71
C TYR A 99 3.40 18.35 -0.70
N LYS A 100 3.87 18.85 -1.84
CA LYS A 100 4.26 20.25 -1.97
C LYS A 100 3.11 21.18 -1.63
N GLU A 101 1.90 20.87 -2.07
CA GLU A 101 0.73 21.68 -1.79
C GLU A 101 0.27 21.58 -0.33
N LEU A 102 0.42 20.41 0.32
CA LEU A 102 0.23 20.30 1.79
C LEU A 102 1.14 21.27 2.52
N GLY A 103 2.43 21.30 2.19
CA GLY A 103 3.39 22.24 2.76
C GLY A 103 3.05 23.70 2.46
N ASN A 104 2.68 24.04 1.21
CA ASN A 104 2.27 25.39 0.81
C ASN A 104 1.09 25.92 1.63
N GLN A 105 0.15 25.06 1.98
CA GLN A 105 -1.01 25.42 2.80
C GLN A 105 -0.77 25.29 4.31
N GLY A 106 0.47 24.97 4.72
CA GLY A 106 0.89 24.85 6.10
C GLY A 106 0.25 23.67 6.83
N ILE A 107 0.04 22.56 6.13
CA ILE A 107 -0.40 21.30 6.72
C ILE A 107 0.86 20.47 6.99
N SER A 108 1.13 20.20 8.26
CA SER A 108 2.23 19.35 8.71
C SER A 108 1.77 17.94 9.04
N ALA A 109 2.72 17.01 9.17
CA ALA A 109 2.45 15.67 9.63
C ALA A 109 1.86 15.63 11.05
N GLU A 110 2.20 16.61 11.90
CA GLU A 110 1.64 16.72 13.24
C GLU A 110 0.16 17.15 13.21
N ASP A 111 -0.24 18.01 12.26
CA ASP A 111 -1.60 18.50 12.13
C ASP A 111 -2.52 17.46 11.50
N ILE A 112 -2.18 17.03 10.28
CA ILE A 112 -2.93 16.06 9.49
C ILE A 112 -1.93 15.06 8.87
N PRO A 113 -1.55 13.98 9.57
CA PRO A 113 -0.64 12.98 9.02
C PRO A 113 -1.21 12.36 7.75
N VAL A 114 -0.34 12.16 6.77
CA VAL A 114 -0.61 11.35 5.58
C VAL A 114 0.07 10.00 5.76
N ILE A 115 -0.64 8.89 5.52
CA ILE A 115 -0.04 7.58 5.33
C ILE A 115 -0.21 7.16 3.88
N ALA A 116 0.90 6.92 3.20
CA ALA A 116 0.92 6.56 1.79
C ALA A 116 1.11 5.05 1.58
N PHE A 117 0.53 4.53 0.49
CA PHE A 117 0.69 3.14 0.05
C PHE A 117 1.46 3.01 -1.27
N SER A 118 1.99 4.11 -1.77
CA SER A 118 2.70 4.18 -3.05
C SER A 118 3.85 5.20 -2.99
N VAL A 119 4.42 5.45 -1.81
CA VAL A 119 5.63 6.25 -1.61
C VAL A 119 6.61 5.39 -0.85
N GLY A 120 7.74 5.10 -1.47
CA GLY A 120 8.85 4.37 -0.90
C GLY A 120 10.16 5.12 -1.15
N GLU A 121 11.28 4.48 -0.90
CA GLU A 121 12.62 5.08 -1.00
C GLU A 121 12.92 5.58 -2.42
N GLU A 122 12.50 4.83 -3.46
CA GLU A 122 12.75 5.22 -4.86
C GLU A 122 11.99 6.50 -5.23
N GLU A 123 10.73 6.66 -4.78
CA GLU A 123 9.99 7.89 -4.97
C GLU A 123 10.64 9.05 -4.23
N LEU A 124 11.08 8.84 -2.98
CA LEU A 124 11.71 9.88 -2.16
C LEU A 124 13.05 10.34 -2.75
N SER A 125 13.81 9.46 -3.40
CA SER A 125 15.07 9.83 -4.04
C SER A 125 14.92 10.88 -5.17
N GLY A 126 13.70 10.99 -5.74
CA GLY A 126 13.36 11.96 -6.78
C GLY A 126 12.67 13.22 -6.28
N PHE A 127 12.41 13.35 -4.95
CA PHE A 127 11.63 14.43 -4.37
C PHE A 127 12.46 15.37 -3.49
N ASP A 128 11.97 16.62 -3.33
CA ASP A 128 12.30 17.42 -2.17
C ASP A 128 11.56 16.82 -0.97
N THR A 129 12.29 16.20 -0.05
CA THR A 129 11.71 15.49 1.11
C THR A 129 11.17 16.44 2.18
N ALA A 130 11.58 17.71 2.20
CA ALA A 130 11.22 18.64 3.26
C ALA A 130 9.70 18.72 3.57
N PRO A 131 8.79 18.76 2.59
CA PRO A 131 7.35 18.76 2.89
C PRO A 131 6.79 17.39 3.29
N LEU A 132 7.58 16.31 3.18
CA LEU A 132 7.16 14.94 3.45
C LEU A 132 7.61 14.43 4.83
N VAL A 133 8.64 15.07 5.43
CA VAL A 133 9.20 14.62 6.72
C VAL A 133 8.12 14.53 7.79
N GLY A 134 8.12 13.40 8.52
CA GLY A 134 7.14 13.08 9.55
C GLY A 134 5.83 12.47 9.03
N HIS A 135 5.55 12.54 7.73
CA HIS A 135 4.47 11.75 7.14
C HIS A 135 4.87 10.26 7.05
N LEU A 136 3.91 9.40 6.79
CA LEU A 136 4.04 7.96 6.96
C LEU A 136 3.88 7.23 5.63
N ALA A 137 4.49 6.05 5.56
CA ALA A 137 4.17 5.05 4.54
C ALA A 137 3.92 3.68 5.19
N ALA A 138 3.10 2.85 4.56
CA ALA A 138 2.87 1.48 5.01
C ALA A 138 3.26 0.50 3.91
N TRP A 139 4.20 -0.40 4.23
CA TRP A 139 4.75 -1.41 3.33
C TRP A 139 5.03 -2.72 4.06
N ASN A 140 5.52 -3.71 3.33
CA ASN A 140 6.01 -4.96 3.91
C ASN A 140 7.54 -4.99 4.03
N TYR A 141 8.20 -3.98 3.49
CA TYR A 141 9.64 -3.80 3.50
C TYR A 141 10.01 -2.32 3.43
N PHE A 142 11.07 -1.95 4.12
CA PHE A 142 11.83 -0.71 3.94
C PHE A 142 13.31 -1.05 3.87
N MET A 143 14.10 -0.28 3.13
CA MET A 143 15.55 -0.47 3.04
C MET A 143 16.22 -0.39 4.41
N SER A 144 15.67 0.40 5.33
CA SER A 144 16.13 0.59 6.70
C SER A 144 15.84 -0.57 7.67
N VAL A 145 15.28 -1.68 7.20
CA VAL A 145 15.04 -2.87 8.06
C VAL A 145 16.36 -3.41 8.59
N ASP A 146 16.50 -3.49 9.93
CA ASP A 146 17.66 -4.07 10.62
C ASP A 146 17.56 -5.60 10.63
N ALA A 147 18.11 -6.25 9.60
CA ALA A 147 18.17 -7.70 9.47
C ALA A 147 19.35 -8.12 8.58
N GLU A 148 20.16 -9.07 9.04
CA GLU A 148 21.34 -9.58 8.30
C GLU A 148 21.01 -9.99 6.85
N VAL A 149 19.86 -10.65 6.64
CA VAL A 149 19.40 -11.06 5.30
C VAL A 149 19.08 -9.84 4.39
N ASN A 150 18.72 -8.71 4.99
CA ASN A 150 18.49 -7.46 4.27
C ASN A 150 19.83 -6.81 3.90
N ASP A 151 20.78 -6.79 4.81
CA ASP A 151 22.12 -6.25 4.56
C ASP A 151 22.79 -7.01 3.40
N GLU A 152 22.74 -8.35 3.41
CA GLU A 152 23.23 -9.19 2.31
C GLU A 152 22.54 -8.89 0.98
N PHE A 153 21.22 -8.61 1.00
CA PHE A 153 20.47 -8.25 -0.20
C PHE A 153 20.87 -6.87 -0.73
N ILE A 154 20.99 -5.88 0.16
CA ILE A 154 21.39 -4.50 -0.21
C ILE A 154 22.81 -4.50 -0.79
N ASP A 155 23.76 -5.13 -0.11
CA ASP A 155 25.13 -5.23 -0.58
C ASP A 155 25.20 -5.89 -1.97
N GLY A 156 24.52 -7.03 -2.14
CA GLY A 156 24.47 -7.73 -3.42
C GLY A 156 23.76 -6.94 -4.53
N TRP A 157 22.78 -6.10 -4.19
CA TRP A 157 22.10 -5.21 -5.13
C TRP A 157 23.01 -4.08 -5.58
N LEU A 158 23.63 -3.36 -4.64
CA LEU A 158 24.54 -2.23 -4.93
C LEU A 158 25.77 -2.68 -5.72
N ASP A 159 26.37 -3.82 -5.34
CA ASP A 159 27.46 -4.45 -6.09
C ASP A 159 27.06 -4.81 -7.53
N PHE A 160 25.84 -5.34 -7.72
CA PHE A 160 25.35 -5.75 -9.04
C PHE A 160 25.16 -4.55 -9.98
N ILE A 161 24.65 -3.43 -9.46
CA ILE A 161 24.39 -2.22 -10.28
C ILE A 161 25.58 -1.28 -10.37
N ASP A 162 26.64 -1.51 -9.58
CA ASP A 162 27.85 -0.67 -9.49
C ASP A 162 27.50 0.81 -9.18
N ASP A 163 26.56 1.01 -8.21
CA ASP A 163 26.07 2.33 -7.83
C ASP A 163 25.59 2.34 -6.36
N ASP A 164 26.42 2.88 -5.47
CA ASP A 164 26.19 2.94 -4.03
C ASP A 164 25.11 3.95 -3.61
N ASP A 165 24.66 4.83 -4.50
CA ASP A 165 23.65 5.84 -4.23
C ASP A 165 22.21 5.33 -4.51
N ARG A 166 22.05 4.10 -5.01
CA ARG A 166 20.73 3.53 -5.30
C ARG A 166 20.08 2.97 -4.04
N VAL A 167 18.77 2.98 -4.09
CA VAL A 167 17.94 2.46 -2.98
C VAL A 167 17.21 1.19 -3.38
N SER A 168 16.87 0.36 -2.40
CA SER A 168 15.90 -0.71 -2.53
C SER A 168 14.55 -0.28 -1.97
N ASN A 169 13.48 -0.96 -2.36
CA ASN A 169 12.12 -0.68 -1.91
C ASN A 169 11.25 -1.95 -1.87
N ASP A 170 10.03 -1.86 -1.32
CA ASP A 170 9.10 -2.99 -1.21
C ASP A 170 8.79 -3.70 -2.54
N PRO A 171 8.54 -3.02 -3.69
CA PRO A 171 8.35 -3.71 -4.96
C PRO A 171 9.56 -4.54 -5.42
N MET A 172 10.78 -4.06 -5.17
CA MET A 172 12.01 -4.79 -5.51
C MET A 172 12.17 -6.02 -4.62
N GLU A 173 11.98 -5.87 -3.31
CA GLU A 173 12.00 -6.96 -2.35
C GLU A 173 10.96 -8.03 -2.70
N ALA A 174 9.73 -7.62 -3.00
CA ALA A 174 8.66 -8.54 -3.40
C ALA A 174 9.01 -9.34 -4.66
N HIS A 175 9.68 -8.72 -5.64
CA HIS A 175 10.18 -9.38 -6.84
C HIS A 175 11.27 -10.39 -6.52
N TYR A 176 12.24 -10.00 -5.71
CA TYR A 176 13.35 -10.86 -5.31
C TYR A 176 12.86 -12.11 -4.57
N ILE A 177 11.98 -11.96 -3.59
CA ILE A 177 11.37 -13.09 -2.86
C ILE A 177 10.53 -13.95 -3.79
N GLY A 178 9.71 -13.33 -4.64
CA GLY A 178 8.89 -14.04 -5.62
C GLY A 178 9.73 -14.89 -6.58
N PHE A 179 10.86 -14.36 -7.04
CA PHE A 179 11.80 -15.10 -7.88
C PHE A 179 12.44 -16.28 -7.12
N LYS A 180 12.88 -16.09 -5.89
CA LYS A 180 13.40 -17.19 -5.06
C LYS A 180 12.37 -18.30 -4.86
N MET A 181 11.11 -17.95 -4.57
CA MET A 181 10.03 -18.92 -4.46
C MET A 181 9.78 -19.66 -5.77
N TRP A 182 9.88 -18.99 -6.91
CA TRP A 182 9.77 -19.62 -8.21
C TRP A 182 10.90 -20.61 -8.47
N VAL A 183 12.15 -20.27 -8.15
CA VAL A 183 13.31 -21.17 -8.29
C VAL A 183 13.12 -22.44 -7.44
N GLU A 184 12.69 -22.30 -6.20
CA GLU A 184 12.38 -23.45 -5.33
C GLU A 184 11.24 -24.30 -5.90
N ALA A 185 10.18 -23.67 -6.43
CA ALA A 185 9.06 -24.37 -7.02
C ALA A 185 9.46 -25.14 -8.29
N VAL A 186 10.28 -24.54 -9.17
CA VAL A 186 10.82 -25.22 -10.37
C VAL A 186 11.70 -26.40 -9.98
N THR A 187 12.56 -26.22 -8.98
CA THR A 187 13.41 -27.30 -8.44
C THR A 187 12.57 -28.47 -7.91
N LYS A 188 11.53 -28.16 -7.14
CA LYS A 188 10.60 -29.15 -6.58
C LYS A 188 9.77 -29.83 -7.67
N ALA A 189 9.31 -29.11 -8.67
CA ALA A 189 8.53 -29.62 -9.80
C ALA A 189 9.40 -30.44 -10.81
N GLY A 190 10.70 -30.18 -10.87
CA GLY A 190 11.61 -30.75 -11.88
C GLY A 190 11.33 -30.30 -13.31
N THR A 191 10.58 -29.19 -13.47
CA THR A 191 10.16 -28.64 -14.78
C THR A 191 9.80 -27.17 -14.66
N THR A 192 9.83 -26.45 -15.80
CA THR A 192 9.35 -25.06 -15.91
C THR A 192 7.91 -24.95 -16.45
N ASP A 193 7.20 -26.08 -16.57
CA ASP A 193 5.77 -26.07 -16.95
C ASP A 193 4.98 -25.24 -15.95
N SER A 194 4.19 -24.26 -16.43
CA SER A 194 3.51 -23.28 -15.60
C SER A 194 2.53 -23.91 -14.60
N ASN A 195 1.78 -24.96 -15.02
CA ASN A 195 0.82 -25.60 -14.11
C ASN A 195 1.53 -26.38 -13.01
N ALA A 196 2.58 -27.14 -13.39
CA ALA A 196 3.38 -27.90 -12.42
C ALA A 196 4.07 -26.99 -11.41
N VAL A 197 4.58 -25.82 -11.84
CA VAL A 197 5.21 -24.83 -10.96
C VAL A 197 4.18 -24.14 -10.05
N GLN A 198 2.99 -23.82 -10.56
CA GLN A 198 1.88 -23.27 -9.76
C GLN A 198 1.46 -24.22 -8.64
N ASP A 199 1.37 -25.52 -8.93
CA ASP A 199 1.06 -26.51 -7.90
C ASP A 199 2.21 -26.67 -6.90
N ALA A 200 3.45 -26.70 -7.39
CA ALA A 200 4.63 -26.90 -6.56
C ALA A 200 4.96 -25.73 -5.64
N ILE A 201 4.61 -24.50 -6.02
CA ILE A 201 4.95 -23.29 -5.25
C ILE A 201 4.17 -23.19 -3.93
N ILE A 202 3.01 -23.83 -3.82
CA ILE A 202 2.21 -23.84 -2.60
C ILE A 202 3.02 -24.41 -1.44
N GLY A 203 3.14 -23.66 -0.36
CA GLY A 203 3.92 -24.04 0.83
C GLY A 203 5.43 -23.80 0.70
N VAL A 204 5.93 -23.27 -0.43
CA VAL A 204 7.32 -22.82 -0.53
C VAL A 204 7.55 -21.69 0.45
N ALA A 205 8.66 -21.79 1.19
CA ALA A 205 9.04 -20.85 2.22
C ALA A 205 10.48 -20.37 1.99
N VAL A 206 10.68 -19.06 2.03
CA VAL A 206 12.00 -18.42 1.86
C VAL A 206 12.21 -17.37 2.95
N PRO A 207 13.47 -17.00 3.28
CA PRO A 207 13.74 -15.88 4.16
C PRO A 207 13.07 -14.60 3.64
N ASN A 208 12.42 -13.86 4.54
CA ASN A 208 11.84 -12.57 4.27
C ASN A 208 12.85 -11.47 4.62
N LEU A 209 13.10 -10.52 3.73
CA LEU A 209 14.10 -9.47 4.00
C LEU A 209 13.70 -8.57 5.17
N SER A 210 12.41 -8.46 5.47
CA SER A 210 11.91 -7.79 6.68
C SER A 210 11.94 -8.67 7.94
N GLY A 211 12.70 -9.75 7.91
CA GLY A 211 12.80 -10.73 9.00
C GLY A 211 11.75 -11.85 8.96
N GLY A 212 12.10 -13.00 9.49
CA GLY A 212 11.25 -14.19 9.52
C GLY A 212 11.18 -14.90 8.16
N ILE A 213 10.06 -15.58 7.92
CA ILE A 213 9.84 -16.44 6.75
C ILE A 213 8.60 -16.00 5.98
N ALA A 214 8.76 -15.81 4.68
CA ALA A 214 7.67 -15.65 3.74
C ALA A 214 7.26 -17.04 3.23
N THR A 215 5.96 -17.35 3.28
CA THR A 215 5.42 -18.64 2.83
C THR A 215 4.32 -18.41 1.79
N MET A 216 4.41 -19.13 0.69
CA MET A 216 3.37 -19.13 -0.36
C MET A 216 2.13 -19.88 0.13
N MET A 217 1.00 -19.18 0.13
CA MET A 217 -0.29 -19.71 0.58
C MET A 217 -1.08 -20.36 -0.55
N PRO A 218 -2.09 -21.20 -0.24
CA PRO A 218 -2.94 -21.83 -1.28
C PRO A 218 -3.69 -20.84 -2.18
N ASN A 219 -3.89 -19.59 -1.76
CA ASN A 219 -4.48 -18.52 -2.56
C ASN A 219 -3.45 -17.74 -3.39
N HIS A 220 -2.21 -18.20 -3.45
CA HIS A 220 -1.07 -17.59 -4.14
C HIS A 220 -0.68 -16.18 -3.62
N HIS A 221 -1.07 -15.85 -2.40
CA HIS A 221 -0.48 -14.75 -1.64
C HIS A 221 0.64 -15.30 -0.74
N ILE A 222 1.54 -14.41 -0.32
CA ILE A 222 2.60 -14.78 0.62
C ILE A 222 2.35 -14.15 1.99
N THR A 223 2.88 -14.79 3.03
CA THR A 223 2.88 -14.19 4.37
C THR A 223 3.96 -13.13 4.46
N LYS A 224 3.63 -11.94 4.95
CA LYS A 224 4.56 -10.80 5.10
C LYS A 224 4.31 -10.07 6.42
N PRO A 225 5.33 -9.50 7.07
CA PRO A 225 5.11 -8.52 8.12
C PRO A 225 4.51 -7.25 7.51
N VAL A 226 3.90 -6.43 8.33
CA VAL A 226 3.45 -5.09 7.96
C VAL A 226 4.26 -4.08 8.74
N LEU A 227 4.81 -3.11 8.05
CA LEU A 227 5.64 -2.05 8.61
C LEU A 227 5.01 -0.70 8.33
N ILE A 228 5.15 0.22 9.28
CA ILE A 228 4.86 1.64 9.08
C ILE A 228 6.15 2.39 9.31
N GLY A 229 6.57 3.13 8.30
CA GLY A 229 7.75 3.97 8.30
C GLY A 229 7.38 5.44 8.31
N GLU A 230 8.11 6.22 9.09
CA GLU A 230 8.07 7.68 9.09
C GLU A 230 9.15 8.22 8.16
N ILE A 231 8.76 9.09 7.24
CA ILE A 231 9.66 9.68 6.24
C ILE A 231 10.67 10.60 6.91
N GLN A 232 11.95 10.35 6.64
CA GLN A 232 13.08 11.13 7.13
C GLN A 232 13.62 12.10 6.06
N SER A 233 14.44 13.05 6.51
CA SER A 233 14.99 14.08 5.63
C SER A 233 16.02 13.58 4.62
N ASP A 234 16.60 12.41 4.84
CA ASP A 234 17.54 11.73 3.96
C ASP A 234 16.88 10.85 2.91
N GLY A 235 15.53 10.80 2.88
CA GLY A 235 14.77 9.97 1.95
C GLY A 235 14.62 8.51 2.38
N GLN A 236 15.02 8.19 3.62
CA GLN A 236 14.81 6.89 4.23
C GLN A 236 13.60 6.91 5.16
N PHE A 237 13.32 5.78 5.80
CA PHE A 237 12.21 5.61 6.73
C PHE A 237 12.70 5.12 8.08
N ASP A 238 12.22 5.77 9.16
CA ASP A 238 12.28 5.19 10.50
C ASP A 238 11.05 4.29 10.69
N ILE A 239 11.27 3.02 11.03
CA ILE A 239 10.18 2.07 11.29
C ILE A 239 9.57 2.38 12.65
N VAL A 240 8.39 2.99 12.65
CA VAL A 240 7.68 3.42 13.87
C VAL A 240 6.68 2.39 14.38
N TRP A 241 6.30 1.42 13.55
CA TRP A 241 5.40 0.34 13.93
C TRP A 241 5.63 -0.90 13.06
N GLN A 242 5.43 -2.07 13.65
CA GLN A 242 5.52 -3.36 12.98
C GLN A 242 4.46 -4.31 13.51
N SER A 243 3.89 -5.15 12.64
CA SER A 243 3.01 -6.24 13.07
C SER A 243 3.76 -7.25 13.95
N SER A 244 3.05 -7.90 14.88
CA SER A 244 3.63 -8.89 15.81
C SER A 244 4.18 -10.15 15.12
N GLY A 245 4.02 -10.28 13.82
CA GLY A 245 4.48 -11.36 12.97
C GLY A 245 3.98 -11.24 11.56
N SER A 246 4.25 -12.28 10.76
CA SER A 246 3.81 -12.32 9.37
C SER A 246 2.29 -12.42 9.28
N VAL A 247 1.70 -11.56 8.45
CA VAL A 247 0.27 -11.50 8.16
C VAL A 247 0.01 -12.32 6.88
N PRO A 248 -0.93 -13.28 6.89
CA PRO A 248 -1.34 -13.96 5.67
C PRO A 248 -2.09 -13.01 4.73
N GLY A 249 -1.79 -13.07 3.44
CA GLY A 249 -2.49 -12.25 2.44
C GLY A 249 -3.89 -12.79 2.14
N ASP A 250 -4.91 -11.93 2.24
CA ASP A 250 -6.28 -12.27 1.91
C ASP A 250 -6.53 -12.12 0.41
N ALA A 251 -7.14 -13.14 -0.21
CA ALA A 251 -7.58 -13.05 -1.59
C ALA A 251 -8.82 -12.15 -1.77
N TRP A 252 -9.62 -12.01 -0.71
CA TRP A 252 -10.89 -11.27 -0.69
C TRP A 252 -11.04 -10.55 0.66
N SER A 253 -11.64 -9.39 0.64
CA SER A 253 -11.88 -8.65 1.88
C SER A 253 -13.19 -9.09 2.55
N ASP A 254 -13.12 -9.46 3.82
CA ASP A 254 -14.30 -9.79 4.65
C ASP A 254 -15.21 -8.57 4.88
N PHE A 255 -14.69 -7.35 4.71
CA PHE A 255 -15.44 -6.11 4.84
C PHE A 255 -16.33 -5.80 3.62
N LEU A 256 -16.11 -6.49 2.50
CA LEU A 256 -16.93 -6.41 1.29
C LEU A 256 -17.58 -7.77 0.99
N PRO A 257 -18.74 -8.06 1.56
CA PRO A 257 -19.46 -9.32 1.30
C PRO A 257 -19.67 -9.55 -0.19
N GLY A 258 -19.32 -10.75 -0.67
CA GLY A 258 -19.45 -11.10 -2.09
C GLY A 258 -18.29 -10.61 -2.98
N SER A 259 -17.26 -9.97 -2.44
CA SER A 259 -16.10 -9.48 -3.21
C SER A 259 -15.41 -10.57 -4.04
N LYS A 260 -15.41 -11.82 -3.58
CA LYS A 260 -14.89 -12.97 -4.33
C LYS A 260 -15.60 -13.27 -5.67
N ASP A 261 -16.79 -12.73 -5.85
CA ASP A 261 -17.63 -12.92 -7.03
C ASP A 261 -17.61 -11.69 -7.96
N ILE A 262 -16.86 -10.66 -7.59
CA ILE A 262 -16.80 -9.37 -8.30
C ILE A 262 -15.41 -9.17 -8.87
N THR A 263 -15.33 -8.69 -10.10
CA THR A 263 -14.09 -8.17 -10.67
C THR A 263 -14.17 -6.65 -10.79
N ALA A 264 -13.08 -5.98 -10.43
CA ALA A 264 -12.93 -4.53 -10.51
C ALA A 264 -12.21 -4.08 -11.79
N ASP A 265 -12.35 -4.81 -12.88
CA ASP A 265 -11.75 -4.46 -14.17
C ASP A 265 -12.56 -3.35 -14.86
N TRP A 266 -11.84 -2.37 -15.45
CA TRP A 266 -12.42 -1.27 -16.23
C TRP A 266 -12.41 -1.50 -17.74
N GLN A 267 -11.89 -2.62 -18.22
CA GLN A 267 -11.85 -2.96 -19.64
C GLN A 267 -13.15 -3.66 -20.08
N ALA A 268 -13.59 -3.39 -21.32
CA ALA A 268 -14.75 -4.08 -21.87
C ALA A 268 -14.46 -5.60 -22.02
N PRO A 269 -15.42 -6.48 -21.68
CA PRO A 269 -16.79 -6.22 -21.27
C PRO A 269 -16.95 -5.88 -19.77
N LEU A 270 -15.88 -5.83 -19.00
CA LEU A 270 -15.86 -5.71 -17.54
C LEU A 270 -15.85 -4.25 -17.05
N ALA A 271 -15.93 -3.30 -17.98
CA ALA A 271 -15.75 -1.86 -17.75
C ALA A 271 -16.76 -1.18 -16.79
N CYS A 272 -17.63 -1.94 -16.17
CA CYS A 272 -18.57 -1.44 -15.16
C CYS A 272 -17.97 -1.39 -13.74
N GLY A 273 -16.72 -1.82 -13.56
CA GLY A 273 -16.02 -1.78 -12.27
C GLY A 273 -16.54 -2.70 -11.16
N ASN A 274 -17.66 -3.36 -11.37
CA ASN A 274 -18.29 -4.31 -10.42
C ASN A 274 -18.95 -5.48 -11.17
N TYR A 275 -18.29 -5.99 -12.17
CA TYR A 275 -18.78 -7.14 -12.91
C TYR A 275 -18.77 -8.39 -12.03
N ASN A 276 -19.94 -9.01 -11.88
CA ASN A 276 -20.07 -10.27 -11.16
C ASN A 276 -19.92 -11.44 -12.13
N VAL A 277 -18.84 -12.20 -12.00
CA VAL A 277 -18.50 -13.30 -12.92
C VAL A 277 -19.50 -14.46 -12.89
N LYS A 278 -20.29 -14.65 -11.82
CA LYS A 278 -21.30 -15.70 -11.72
C LYS A 278 -22.59 -15.32 -12.41
N THR A 279 -23.00 -14.07 -12.30
CA THR A 279 -24.27 -13.59 -12.87
C THR A 279 -24.10 -12.98 -14.24
N GLY A 280 -22.89 -12.63 -14.65
CA GLY A 280 -22.60 -11.93 -15.90
C GLY A 280 -23.13 -10.50 -15.92
N GLN A 281 -23.39 -9.88 -14.76
CA GLN A 281 -24.02 -8.57 -14.63
C GLN A 281 -23.14 -7.60 -13.86
N CYS A 282 -23.27 -6.33 -14.21
CA CYS A 282 -22.73 -5.22 -13.43
C CYS A 282 -23.69 -4.88 -12.29
N SER A 283 -23.18 -4.68 -11.08
CA SER A 283 -24.03 -4.41 -9.89
C SER A 283 -24.59 -2.98 -9.82
N GLY A 284 -24.37 -2.15 -10.86
CA GLY A 284 -24.93 -0.81 -10.96
C GLY A 284 -24.44 0.20 -9.91
N GLN A 285 -23.43 -0.15 -9.13
CA GLN A 285 -22.74 0.82 -8.30
C GLN A 285 -21.66 1.48 -9.13
N ASN A 286 -22.01 2.56 -9.79
CA ASN A 286 -21.03 3.48 -10.31
C ASN A 286 -20.20 3.99 -9.13
N TYR A 287 -18.90 4.00 -9.31
CA TYR A 287 -18.00 4.72 -8.43
C TYR A 287 -18.11 6.21 -8.80
N GLU A 288 -19.23 6.85 -8.49
CA GLU A 288 -19.38 8.30 -8.51
C GLU A 288 -18.95 8.92 -7.20
#